data_c389c5a63f62f6f2cece655afd758075
#
_entry.id   c389c5a63f62f6f2cece655afd758075
#
_cell.length_a   1.000
_cell.length_b   1.000
_cell.length_c   1.000
_cell.angle_alpha   90.00
_cell.angle_beta   90.00
_cell.angle_gamma   90.00
#
_symmetry.space_group_name_H-M   'P 1'
#
loop_
_entity.id
_entity.type
_entity.pdbx_description
1 polymer ?
#
loop_
_entity_poly.entity_id
_entity_poly.type
_entity_poly.pdbx_seq_one_letter_code
_entity_poly.pdbx_strand_id
1 'polypeptide(L)'
;MEIISFLISYLVFPGLIFSVVFGLLYEGIDRKIAAHMQNRIGPPLWQPFLDIGKLLSKEDIIPAKAQKLFFSSAPLLAFGAIITVMLFIPVHSIEAALGSSADLIVVIYLLNIPAISLMIGGYSSSSPFGAIGSARYAVQLFSYEFAFIIAALTVSGHLINVGWSNPLSITSIVEYQVENSWLIYKLPLACVAMLLVAPGKLLKTPFDIPEAETEIVSGPLTEYAGPKLAVFKTTFNVEILALSALLSALFLGGPQSITVQGFSIPGIVSFFIKTIAILILVTLIRCITARLKIHQTLKFYWIPVATLAILNLVWVVI
;
A
#
# COMPACT_ATOMS: atom_id res chain seq x y z
N MET A 1 27.77 16.71 -0.05
CA MET A 1 26.64 16.85 -0.96
C MET A 1 25.67 15.68 -0.84
N GLU A 2 26.12 14.43 -0.78
CA GLU A 2 25.27 13.22 -0.71
C GLU A 2 24.31 13.18 0.49
N ILE A 3 24.76 13.57 1.69
CA ILE A 3 23.90 13.61 2.89
C ILE A 3 22.75 14.63 2.75
N ILE A 4 23.04 15.79 2.16
CA ILE A 4 22.03 16.84 1.96
C ILE A 4 21.00 16.39 0.91
N SER A 5 21.43 15.79 -0.19
CA SER A 5 20.52 15.27 -1.20
C SER A 5 19.66 14.14 -0.64
N PHE A 6 20.22 13.25 0.16
CA PHE A 6 19.48 12.21 0.86
C PHE A 6 18.43 12.79 1.83
N LEU A 7 18.80 13.78 2.64
CA LEU A 7 17.87 14.44 3.55
C LEU A 7 16.72 15.13 2.79
N ILE A 8 17.02 15.80 1.67
CA ILE A 8 16.00 16.39 0.81
C ILE A 8 15.06 15.33 0.25
N SER A 9 15.61 14.23 -0.24
CA SER A 9 14.82 13.12 -0.76
C SER A 9 13.91 12.51 0.31
N TYR A 10 14.41 12.33 1.53
CA TYR A 10 13.65 11.77 2.64
C TYR A 10 12.58 12.74 3.18
N LEU A 11 12.91 14.02 3.33
CA LEU A 11 11.99 15.00 3.94
C LEU A 11 11.02 15.62 2.94
N VAL A 12 11.44 15.84 1.68
CA VAL A 12 10.64 16.61 0.73
C VAL A 12 10.07 15.70 -0.36
N PHE A 13 10.90 15.20 -1.26
CA PHE A 13 10.47 14.46 -2.45
C PHE A 13 11.45 13.31 -2.80
N PRO A 14 10.93 12.08 -2.99
CA PRO A 14 9.54 11.59 -2.89
C PRO A 14 9.12 11.21 -1.46
N GLY A 15 9.90 11.58 -0.45
CA GLY A 15 9.74 11.18 0.95
C GLY A 15 8.52 11.78 1.66
N LEU A 16 8.73 12.34 2.87
CA LEU A 16 7.70 12.65 3.86
C LEU A 16 6.63 13.62 3.33
N ILE A 17 7.02 14.83 2.87
CA ILE A 17 6.03 15.86 2.48
C ILE A 17 5.20 15.38 1.30
N PHE A 18 5.85 14.89 0.25
CA PHE A 18 5.18 14.36 -0.93
C PHE A 18 4.21 13.23 -0.58
N SER A 19 4.69 12.22 0.15
CA SER A 19 3.91 11.03 0.49
C SER A 19 2.69 11.37 1.34
N VAL A 20 2.82 12.26 2.34
CA VAL A 20 1.71 12.68 3.18
C VAL A 20 0.68 13.47 2.38
N VAL A 21 1.12 14.48 1.61
CA VAL A 21 0.19 15.31 0.83
C VAL A 21 -0.58 14.47 -0.19
N PHE A 22 0.11 13.67 -0.99
CA PHE A 22 -0.55 12.86 -2.01
C PHE A 22 -1.29 11.65 -1.42
N GLY A 23 -0.82 11.04 -0.35
CA GLY A 23 -1.56 10.00 0.37
C GLY A 23 -2.92 10.49 0.87
N LEU A 24 -2.97 11.68 1.47
CA LEU A 24 -4.23 12.30 1.90
C LEU A 24 -5.15 12.65 0.71
N LEU A 25 -4.59 13.13 -0.40
CA LEU A 25 -5.37 13.37 -1.63
C LEU A 25 -5.95 12.08 -2.20
N TYR A 26 -5.19 10.98 -2.19
CA TYR A 26 -5.66 9.68 -2.67
C TYR A 26 -6.81 9.14 -1.83
N GLU A 27 -6.75 9.27 -0.51
CA GLU A 27 -7.90 8.94 0.36
C GLU A 27 -9.12 9.84 0.05
N GLY A 28 -8.91 11.14 -0.24
CA GLY A 28 -9.97 12.05 -0.66
C GLY A 28 -10.62 11.60 -1.97
N ILE A 29 -9.81 11.18 -2.94
CA ILE A 29 -10.28 10.64 -4.24
C ILE A 29 -11.05 9.33 -4.03
N ASP A 30 -10.51 8.39 -3.25
CA ASP A 30 -11.17 7.11 -2.90
C ASP A 30 -12.56 7.34 -2.30
N ARG A 31 -12.66 8.22 -1.29
CA ARG A 31 -13.94 8.57 -0.66
C ARG A 31 -14.93 9.20 -1.63
N LYS A 32 -14.48 10.07 -2.51
CA LYS A 32 -15.32 10.75 -3.49
C LYS A 32 -15.84 9.80 -4.56
N ILE A 33 -14.99 8.93 -5.10
CA ILE A 33 -15.38 7.91 -6.09
C ILE A 33 -16.36 6.93 -5.47
N ALA A 34 -16.08 6.43 -4.26
CA ALA A 34 -16.99 5.53 -3.55
C ALA A 34 -18.38 6.16 -3.31
N ALA A 35 -18.42 7.45 -2.97
CA ALA A 35 -19.69 8.16 -2.79
C ALA A 35 -20.48 8.27 -4.11
N HIS A 36 -19.82 8.62 -5.22
CA HIS A 36 -20.48 8.67 -6.52
C HIS A 36 -21.05 7.32 -6.96
N MET A 37 -20.31 6.23 -6.71
CA MET A 37 -20.78 4.87 -7.00
C MET A 37 -22.01 4.47 -6.17
N GLN A 38 -22.14 5.05 -4.97
CA GLN A 38 -23.27 4.85 -4.08
C GLN A 38 -24.39 5.89 -4.28
N ASN A 39 -24.37 6.65 -5.39
CA ASN A 39 -25.34 7.71 -5.72
C ASN A 39 -25.50 8.76 -4.61
N ARG A 40 -24.41 9.16 -3.96
CA ARG A 40 -24.40 10.21 -2.93
C ARG A 40 -23.32 11.25 -3.20
N ILE A 41 -23.49 12.47 -2.66
CA ILE A 41 -22.50 13.53 -2.73
C ILE A 41 -21.39 13.21 -1.74
N GLY A 42 -20.18 12.96 -2.25
CA GLY A 42 -19.01 12.68 -1.42
C GLY A 42 -18.43 13.93 -0.76
N PRO A 43 -17.54 13.75 0.25
CA PRO A 43 -16.83 14.87 0.88
C PRO A 43 -15.91 15.57 -0.11
N PRO A 44 -15.47 16.81 0.21
CA PRO A 44 -14.46 17.50 -0.59
C PRO A 44 -13.11 16.74 -0.54
N LEU A 45 -12.28 16.90 -1.58
CA LEU A 45 -11.00 16.18 -1.70
C LEU A 45 -10.01 16.49 -0.56
N TRP A 46 -10.11 17.67 0.03
CA TRP A 46 -9.26 18.09 1.16
C TRP A 46 -9.78 17.65 2.54
N GLN A 47 -10.91 16.94 2.62
CA GLN A 47 -11.46 16.47 3.89
C GLN A 47 -10.45 15.66 4.73
N PRO A 48 -9.62 14.75 4.18
CA PRO A 48 -8.63 14.02 4.96
C PRO A 48 -7.62 14.91 5.67
N PHE A 49 -7.24 16.06 5.09
CA PHE A 49 -6.35 17.03 5.74
C PHE A 49 -6.99 17.63 7.00
N LEU A 50 -8.28 17.97 6.91
CA LEU A 50 -9.03 18.49 8.05
C LEU A 50 -9.22 17.44 9.14
N ASP A 51 -9.47 16.18 8.74
CA ASP A 51 -9.60 15.05 9.67
C ASP A 51 -8.30 14.83 10.46
N ILE A 52 -7.12 14.87 9.80
CA ILE A 52 -5.82 14.75 10.45
C ILE A 52 -5.54 15.98 11.32
N GLY A 53 -5.78 17.20 10.82
CA GLY A 53 -5.61 18.43 11.60
C GLY A 53 -6.43 18.44 12.89
N LYS A 54 -7.69 17.97 12.81
CA LYS A 54 -8.56 17.80 13.98
C LYS A 54 -8.02 16.78 14.99
N LEU A 55 -7.46 15.65 14.50
CA LEU A 55 -6.87 14.65 15.38
C LEU A 55 -5.60 15.16 16.07
N LEU A 56 -4.75 15.91 15.36
CA LEU A 56 -3.54 16.48 15.92
C LEU A 56 -3.81 17.53 17.02
N SER A 57 -4.97 18.21 16.98
CA SER A 57 -5.38 19.18 18.00
C SER A 57 -6.00 18.56 19.25
N LYS A 58 -6.27 17.24 19.24
CA LYS A 58 -6.82 16.53 20.41
C LYS A 58 -5.74 16.11 21.40
N GLU A 59 -6.14 15.89 22.64
CA GLU A 59 -5.27 15.35 23.69
C GLU A 59 -4.75 13.96 23.35
N ASP A 60 -3.50 13.69 23.73
CA ASP A 60 -2.86 12.38 23.64
C ASP A 60 -3.11 11.56 24.91
N ILE A 61 -4.08 10.66 24.85
CA ILE A 61 -4.49 9.83 25.97
C ILE A 61 -3.85 8.45 25.84
N ILE A 62 -3.16 8.02 26.91
CA ILE A 62 -2.59 6.66 27.01
C ILE A 62 -3.37 5.91 28.09
N PRO A 63 -3.94 4.72 27.77
CA PRO A 63 -4.63 3.90 28.78
C PRO A 63 -3.72 3.53 29.95
N ALA A 64 -4.25 3.55 31.17
CA ALA A 64 -3.46 3.33 32.39
C ALA A 64 -2.77 1.96 32.43
N LYS A 65 -3.38 0.92 31.84
CA LYS A 65 -2.87 -0.46 31.77
C LYS A 65 -2.02 -0.73 30.52
N ALA A 66 -1.89 0.23 29.60
CA ALA A 66 -1.15 0.03 28.36
C ALA A 66 0.36 -0.03 28.60
N GLN A 67 1.05 -0.84 27.79
CA GLN A 67 2.50 -0.85 27.71
C GLN A 67 2.98 0.39 26.94
N LYS A 68 3.27 1.48 27.67
CA LYS A 68 3.51 2.82 27.13
C LYS A 68 4.53 2.87 25.99
N LEU A 69 5.63 2.11 26.08
CA LEU A 69 6.68 2.10 25.07
C LEU A 69 6.15 1.60 23.71
N PHE A 70 5.59 0.39 23.69
CA PHE A 70 5.06 -0.20 22.45
C PHE A 70 3.85 0.53 21.92
N PHE A 71 2.95 0.98 22.80
CA PHE A 71 1.78 1.77 22.42
C PHE A 71 2.16 3.08 21.75
N SER A 72 3.20 3.78 22.23
CA SER A 72 3.62 5.07 21.66
C SER A 72 4.55 4.95 20.47
N SER A 73 5.37 3.89 20.40
CA SER A 73 6.31 3.70 19.27
C SER A 73 5.66 3.09 18.04
N ALA A 74 4.59 2.29 18.20
CA ALA A 74 3.95 1.60 17.09
C ALA A 74 3.51 2.54 15.94
N PRO A 75 2.80 3.67 16.15
CA PRO A 75 2.44 4.57 15.06
C PRO A 75 3.65 5.16 14.35
N LEU A 76 4.72 5.49 15.09
CA LEU A 76 5.94 6.07 14.52
C LEU A 76 6.70 5.07 13.66
N LEU A 77 6.80 3.81 14.10
CA LEU A 77 7.41 2.73 13.32
C LEU A 77 6.64 2.47 12.03
N ALA A 78 5.31 2.42 12.10
CA ALA A 78 4.45 2.27 10.92
C ALA A 78 4.68 3.40 9.92
N PHE A 79 4.67 4.64 10.40
CA PHE A 79 4.83 5.83 9.57
C PHE A 79 6.23 5.91 8.95
N GLY A 80 7.28 5.69 9.74
CA GLY A 80 8.66 5.69 9.23
C GLY A 80 8.89 4.64 8.14
N ALA A 81 8.35 3.44 8.33
CA ALA A 81 8.46 2.37 7.35
C ALA A 81 7.80 2.72 6.02
N ILE A 82 6.56 3.24 6.03
CA ILE A 82 5.85 3.53 4.79
C ILE A 82 6.47 4.72 4.03
N ILE A 83 7.00 5.73 4.72
CA ILE A 83 7.76 6.80 4.09
C ILE A 83 9.03 6.25 3.42
N THR A 84 9.72 5.32 4.08
CA THR A 84 10.91 4.67 3.51
C THR A 84 10.58 3.87 2.26
N VAL A 85 9.43 3.19 2.21
CA VAL A 85 8.95 2.50 0.99
C VAL A 85 8.90 3.43 -0.21
N MET A 86 8.40 4.66 -0.03
CA MET A 86 8.26 5.62 -1.12
C MET A 86 9.60 6.05 -1.73
N LEU A 87 10.71 5.92 -0.99
CA LEU A 87 12.06 6.23 -1.51
C LEU A 87 12.60 5.16 -2.44
N PHE A 88 12.12 3.91 -2.31
CA PHE A 88 12.51 2.80 -3.19
C PHE A 88 11.65 2.72 -4.47
N ILE A 89 10.54 3.46 -4.53
CA ILE A 89 9.65 3.44 -5.69
C ILE A 89 9.97 4.63 -6.59
N PRO A 90 10.23 4.43 -7.89
CA PRO A 90 10.46 5.53 -8.83
C PRO A 90 9.17 6.35 -9.05
N VAL A 91 9.24 7.66 -8.84
CA VAL A 91 8.10 8.58 -8.92
C VAL A 91 8.25 9.62 -10.03
N HIS A 92 9.41 10.25 -10.15
CA HIS A 92 9.67 11.31 -11.13
C HIS A 92 10.52 10.83 -12.30
N SER A 93 11.55 10.07 -11.99
CA SER A 93 12.49 9.47 -12.93
C SER A 93 12.40 7.95 -12.85
N ILE A 94 13.02 7.27 -13.77
CA ILE A 94 13.12 5.80 -13.75
C ILE A 94 13.92 5.34 -12.52
N GLU A 95 14.93 6.13 -12.13
CA GLU A 95 15.73 5.85 -10.94
C GLU A 95 14.97 6.21 -9.66
N ALA A 96 14.99 5.30 -8.68
CA ALA A 96 14.47 5.54 -7.34
C ALA A 96 15.47 6.35 -6.50
N ALA A 97 14.97 7.07 -5.49
CA ALA A 97 15.82 7.86 -4.59
C ALA A 97 16.78 7.00 -3.75
N LEU A 98 16.34 5.79 -3.40
CA LEU A 98 17.11 4.75 -2.70
C LEU A 98 17.11 3.48 -3.55
N GLY A 99 17.81 3.49 -4.69
CA GLY A 99 17.94 2.30 -5.54
C GLY A 99 18.95 1.30 -4.99
N SER A 100 18.63 0.01 -4.97
CA SER A 100 19.55 -1.10 -4.69
C SER A 100 19.28 -2.30 -5.60
N SER A 101 20.15 -3.30 -5.55
CA SER A 101 19.99 -4.51 -6.37
C SER A 101 18.87 -5.45 -5.91
N ALA A 102 18.27 -5.21 -4.75
CA ALA A 102 17.24 -6.07 -4.13
C ALA A 102 16.06 -5.27 -3.54
N ASP A 103 15.75 -4.12 -4.11
CA ASP A 103 14.72 -3.18 -3.65
C ASP A 103 13.36 -3.83 -3.47
N LEU A 104 12.97 -4.71 -4.38
CA LEU A 104 11.67 -5.38 -4.35
C LEU A 104 11.47 -6.16 -3.05
N ILE A 105 12.49 -6.90 -2.62
CA ILE A 105 12.42 -7.67 -1.38
C ILE A 105 12.31 -6.72 -0.18
N VAL A 106 13.13 -5.67 -0.14
CA VAL A 106 13.10 -4.67 0.92
C VAL A 106 11.72 -4.02 1.02
N VAL A 107 11.15 -3.61 -0.11
CA VAL A 107 9.82 -2.97 -0.16
C VAL A 107 8.71 -3.91 0.31
N ILE A 108 8.74 -5.19 -0.08
CA ILE A 108 7.77 -6.19 0.40
C ILE A 108 7.80 -6.27 1.94
N TYR A 109 8.98 -6.36 2.55
CA TYR A 109 9.09 -6.43 4.01
C TYR A 109 8.72 -5.12 4.70
N LEU A 110 9.13 -3.98 4.17
CA LEU A 110 8.77 -2.66 4.73
C LEU A 110 7.26 -2.41 4.68
N LEU A 111 6.57 -2.86 3.63
CA LEU A 111 5.11 -2.76 3.51
C LEU A 111 4.35 -3.62 4.55
N ASN A 112 5.00 -4.52 5.25
CA ASN A 112 4.40 -5.30 6.33
C ASN A 112 4.58 -4.65 7.70
N ILE A 113 5.51 -3.71 7.85
CA ILE A 113 5.76 -3.04 9.13
C ILE A 113 4.54 -2.27 9.63
N PRO A 114 3.76 -1.52 8.82
CA PRO A 114 2.51 -0.90 9.28
C PRO A 114 1.53 -1.90 9.90
N ALA A 115 1.35 -3.07 9.25
CA ALA A 115 0.49 -4.14 9.75
C ALA A 115 0.99 -4.69 11.10
N ILE A 116 2.28 -5.02 11.18
CA ILE A 116 2.91 -5.52 12.41
C ILE A 116 2.84 -4.48 13.54
N SER A 117 3.11 -3.21 13.21
CA SER A 117 3.03 -2.10 14.16
C SER A 117 1.62 -1.92 14.70
N LEU A 118 0.60 -2.02 13.85
CA LEU A 118 -0.80 -1.95 14.28
C LEU A 118 -1.17 -3.12 15.22
N MET A 119 -0.69 -4.33 14.94
CA MET A 119 -0.88 -5.48 15.80
C MET A 119 -0.21 -5.28 17.18
N ILE A 120 1.04 -4.84 17.20
CA ILE A 120 1.78 -4.54 18.44
C ILE A 120 1.06 -3.45 19.21
N GLY A 121 0.62 -2.38 18.55
CA GLY A 121 -0.14 -1.30 19.15
C GLY A 121 -1.44 -1.76 19.80
N GLY A 122 -2.22 -2.59 19.10
CA GLY A 122 -3.47 -3.14 19.62
C GLY A 122 -3.27 -4.06 20.81
N TYR A 123 -2.28 -4.96 20.79
CA TYR A 123 -1.95 -5.79 21.95
C TYR A 123 -1.43 -4.97 23.13
N SER A 124 -0.62 -3.94 22.88
CA SER A 124 -0.04 -3.09 23.94
C SER A 124 -1.07 -2.20 24.64
N SER A 125 -2.24 -1.99 24.04
CA SER A 125 -3.34 -1.20 24.60
C SER A 125 -3.98 -1.84 25.83
N SER A 126 -3.79 -3.15 26.04
CA SER A 126 -4.45 -3.96 27.07
C SER A 126 -5.99 -3.96 26.99
N SER A 127 -6.55 -3.62 25.83
CA SER A 127 -7.98 -3.67 25.54
C SER A 127 -8.38 -5.02 24.94
N PRO A 128 -9.49 -5.64 25.38
CA PRO A 128 -9.98 -6.87 24.77
C PRO A 128 -10.27 -6.73 23.27
N PHE A 129 -10.83 -5.60 22.85
CA PHE A 129 -11.12 -5.31 21.45
C PHE A 129 -9.83 -5.14 20.64
N GLY A 130 -8.82 -4.46 21.22
CA GLY A 130 -7.50 -4.33 20.61
C GLY A 130 -6.81 -5.67 20.40
N ALA A 131 -6.87 -6.57 21.39
CA ALA A 131 -6.29 -7.90 21.30
C ALA A 131 -6.97 -8.78 20.22
N ILE A 132 -8.32 -8.80 20.21
CA ILE A 132 -9.09 -9.57 19.21
C ILE A 132 -8.85 -9.01 17.81
N GLY A 133 -8.88 -7.68 17.63
CA GLY A 133 -8.60 -7.03 16.34
C GLY A 133 -7.21 -7.33 15.81
N SER A 134 -6.19 -7.28 16.69
CA SER A 134 -4.80 -7.62 16.34
C SER A 134 -4.65 -9.10 15.94
N ALA A 135 -5.31 -10.02 16.64
CA ALA A 135 -5.31 -11.43 16.26
C ALA A 135 -5.97 -11.67 14.89
N ARG A 136 -7.10 -10.99 14.61
CA ARG A 136 -7.75 -11.03 13.31
C ARG A 136 -6.85 -10.47 12.20
N TYR A 137 -6.12 -9.40 12.49
CA TYR A 137 -5.17 -8.82 11.53
C TYR A 137 -4.03 -9.76 11.22
N ALA A 138 -3.47 -10.43 12.22
CA ALA A 138 -2.43 -11.44 12.01
C ALA A 138 -2.89 -12.53 11.02
N VAL A 139 -4.08 -13.08 11.22
CA VAL A 139 -4.66 -14.10 10.31
C VAL A 139 -4.85 -13.53 8.90
N GLN A 140 -5.34 -12.30 8.78
CA GLN A 140 -5.52 -11.64 7.49
C GLN A 140 -4.18 -11.38 6.79
N LEU A 141 -3.16 -10.90 7.51
CA LEU A 141 -1.82 -10.68 6.99
C LEU A 141 -1.25 -11.95 6.37
N PHE A 142 -1.22 -13.06 7.10
CA PHE A 142 -0.76 -14.35 6.59
C PHE A 142 -1.59 -14.86 5.41
N SER A 143 -2.87 -14.50 5.34
CA SER A 143 -3.74 -14.93 4.26
C SER A 143 -3.33 -14.33 2.92
N TYR A 144 -3.10 -13.03 2.83
CA TYR A 144 -2.81 -12.36 1.56
C TYR A 144 -1.32 -12.29 1.23
N GLU A 145 -0.43 -12.35 2.22
CA GLU A 145 1.00 -12.11 2.03
C GLU A 145 1.63 -13.17 1.13
N PHE A 146 1.21 -14.42 1.25
CA PHE A 146 1.69 -15.51 0.40
C PHE A 146 1.45 -15.24 -1.09
N ALA A 147 0.22 -14.86 -1.44
CA ALA A 147 -0.12 -14.53 -2.82
C ALA A 147 0.59 -13.26 -3.32
N PHE A 148 0.75 -12.27 -2.44
CA PHE A 148 1.45 -11.02 -2.73
C PHE A 148 2.92 -11.27 -3.08
N ILE A 149 3.63 -12.04 -2.25
CA ILE A 149 5.05 -12.37 -2.48
C ILE A 149 5.23 -13.15 -3.77
N ILE A 150 4.41 -14.18 -4.03
CA ILE A 150 4.51 -14.98 -5.26
C ILE A 150 4.27 -14.10 -6.48
N ALA A 151 3.23 -13.27 -6.48
CA ALA A 151 2.95 -12.39 -7.60
C ALA A 151 4.07 -11.37 -7.86
N ALA A 152 4.68 -10.82 -6.80
CA ALA A 152 5.81 -9.91 -6.92
C ALA A 152 7.07 -10.62 -7.45
N LEU A 153 7.39 -11.81 -6.94
CA LEU A 153 8.53 -12.62 -7.39
C LEU A 153 8.36 -13.16 -8.82
N THR A 154 7.12 -13.34 -9.29
CA THR A 154 6.86 -13.72 -10.69
C THR A 154 7.39 -12.67 -11.66
N VAL A 155 7.32 -11.38 -11.31
CA VAL A 155 7.88 -10.28 -12.10
C VAL A 155 9.40 -10.43 -12.21
N SER A 156 10.08 -10.63 -11.09
CA SER A 156 11.53 -10.86 -11.09
C SER A 156 11.92 -12.15 -11.81
N GLY A 157 11.15 -13.22 -11.65
CA GLY A 157 11.34 -14.48 -12.36
C GLY A 157 11.31 -14.32 -13.88
N HIS A 158 10.40 -13.48 -14.39
CA HIS A 158 10.34 -13.16 -15.81
C HIS A 158 11.62 -12.46 -16.29
N LEU A 159 12.14 -11.50 -15.53
CA LEU A 159 13.38 -10.79 -15.87
C LEU A 159 14.60 -11.74 -15.85
N ILE A 160 14.65 -12.69 -14.91
CA ILE A 160 15.69 -13.72 -14.85
C ILE A 160 15.69 -14.56 -16.12
N ASN A 161 14.52 -15.02 -16.56
CA ASN A 161 14.39 -15.84 -17.77
C ASN A 161 14.79 -15.12 -19.05
N VAL A 162 14.57 -13.82 -19.10
CA VAL A 162 15.01 -12.99 -20.24
C VAL A 162 16.51 -12.63 -20.15
N GLY A 163 17.19 -12.93 -19.03
CA GLY A 163 18.59 -12.60 -18.82
C GLY A 163 18.84 -11.12 -18.52
N TRP A 164 17.85 -10.40 -17.96
CA TRP A 164 17.98 -8.98 -17.63
C TRP A 164 18.83 -8.77 -16.35
N SER A 165 19.61 -7.69 -16.32
CA SER A 165 20.44 -7.35 -15.16
C SER A 165 19.59 -6.91 -13.96
N ASN A 166 20.01 -7.29 -12.74
CA ASN A 166 19.37 -6.91 -11.48
C ASN A 166 17.84 -7.14 -11.42
N PRO A 167 17.36 -8.36 -11.58
CA PRO A 167 15.92 -8.67 -11.71
C PRO A 167 15.11 -8.39 -10.44
N LEU A 168 15.73 -8.18 -9.28
CA LEU A 168 15.10 -7.84 -8.01
C LEU A 168 15.08 -6.33 -7.74
N SER A 169 15.62 -5.50 -8.62
CA SER A 169 15.55 -4.05 -8.51
C SER A 169 14.31 -3.50 -9.18
N ILE A 170 13.55 -2.65 -8.47
CA ILE A 170 12.35 -1.99 -9.00
C ILE A 170 12.73 -1.07 -10.17
N THR A 171 13.86 -0.39 -10.08
CA THR A 171 14.41 0.43 -11.16
C THR A 171 14.63 -0.39 -12.42
N SER A 172 15.33 -1.52 -12.33
CA SER A 172 15.54 -2.43 -13.47
C SER A 172 14.25 -3.01 -14.05
N ILE A 173 13.23 -3.29 -13.22
CA ILE A 173 11.91 -3.72 -13.69
C ILE A 173 11.25 -2.62 -14.52
N VAL A 174 11.34 -1.38 -14.10
CA VAL A 174 10.80 -0.24 -14.84
C VAL A 174 11.58 -0.01 -16.14
N GLU A 175 12.92 -0.05 -16.11
CA GLU A 175 13.79 0.06 -17.30
C GLU A 175 13.43 -1.00 -18.35
N TYR A 176 13.29 -2.25 -17.94
CA TYR A 176 12.86 -3.33 -18.83
C TYR A 176 11.53 -3.02 -19.53
N GLN A 177 10.57 -2.46 -18.78
CA GLN A 177 9.26 -2.11 -19.35
C GLN A 177 9.31 -0.91 -20.29
N VAL A 178 10.26 0.01 -20.08
CA VAL A 178 10.48 1.16 -20.97
C VAL A 178 11.02 0.70 -22.33
N GLU A 179 11.96 -0.26 -22.34
CA GLU A 179 12.60 -0.75 -23.56
C GLU A 179 11.74 -1.75 -24.34
N ASN A 180 10.93 -2.54 -23.62
CA ASN A 180 10.16 -3.62 -24.25
C ASN A 180 8.66 -3.29 -24.30
N SER A 181 7.92 -3.74 -23.28
CA SER A 181 6.48 -3.54 -23.15
C SER A 181 6.06 -3.67 -21.70
N TRP A 182 4.91 -3.12 -21.35
CA TRP A 182 4.38 -3.25 -20.00
C TRP A 182 4.16 -4.70 -19.62
N LEU A 183 4.57 -5.06 -18.40
CA LEU A 183 4.47 -6.43 -17.90
C LEU A 183 3.03 -6.91 -17.68
N ILE A 184 2.06 -6.00 -17.64
CA ILE A 184 0.64 -6.38 -17.59
C ILE A 184 0.23 -7.26 -18.78
N TYR A 185 0.84 -7.09 -19.96
CA TYR A 185 0.55 -7.91 -21.13
C TYR A 185 1.18 -9.30 -21.06
N LYS A 186 2.33 -9.40 -20.40
CA LYS A 186 3.07 -10.67 -20.25
C LYS A 186 2.64 -11.44 -19.00
N LEU A 187 2.30 -10.74 -17.92
CA LEU A 187 1.98 -11.29 -16.61
C LEU A 187 0.59 -10.85 -16.10
N PRO A 188 -0.49 -11.05 -16.86
CA PRO A 188 -1.81 -10.56 -16.49
C PRO A 188 -2.35 -11.20 -15.20
N LEU A 189 -2.08 -12.51 -14.98
CA LEU A 189 -2.58 -13.21 -13.80
C LEU A 189 -1.90 -12.72 -12.51
N ALA A 190 -0.60 -12.41 -12.54
CA ALA A 190 0.11 -11.83 -11.39
C ALA A 190 -0.41 -10.41 -11.09
N CYS A 191 -0.68 -9.60 -12.11
CA CYS A 191 -1.28 -8.28 -11.95
C CYS A 191 -2.66 -8.36 -11.29
N VAL A 192 -3.53 -9.27 -11.78
CA VAL A 192 -4.86 -9.50 -11.18
C VAL A 192 -4.73 -10.00 -9.74
N ALA A 193 -3.82 -10.93 -9.46
CA ALA A 193 -3.59 -11.42 -8.10
C ALA A 193 -3.20 -10.28 -7.16
N MET A 194 -2.26 -9.40 -7.55
CA MET A 194 -1.86 -8.24 -6.75
C MET A 194 -2.99 -7.21 -6.58
N LEU A 195 -3.81 -6.97 -7.60
CA LEU A 195 -4.99 -6.11 -7.50
C LEU A 195 -6.03 -6.67 -6.52
N LEU A 196 -6.21 -7.98 -6.46
CA LEU A 196 -7.11 -8.63 -5.50
C LEU A 196 -6.54 -8.64 -4.07
N VAL A 197 -5.22 -8.63 -3.93
CA VAL A 197 -4.55 -8.49 -2.61
C VAL A 197 -4.65 -7.07 -2.08
N ALA A 198 -4.63 -6.06 -2.93
CA ALA A 198 -4.57 -4.66 -2.53
C ALA A 198 -5.65 -4.23 -1.51
N PRO A 199 -6.95 -4.54 -1.66
CA PRO A 199 -7.96 -4.19 -0.67
C PRO A 199 -7.70 -4.82 0.70
N GLY A 200 -7.16 -6.05 0.75
CA GLY A 200 -6.82 -6.74 1.99
C GLY A 200 -5.67 -6.10 2.73
N LYS A 201 -4.64 -5.68 2.00
CA LYS A 201 -3.48 -4.99 2.56
C LYS A 201 -3.85 -3.59 3.06
N LEU A 202 -4.73 -2.90 2.35
CA LEU A 202 -5.22 -1.56 2.69
C LEU A 202 -6.36 -1.54 3.71
N LEU A 203 -6.73 -2.68 4.31
CA LEU A 203 -7.87 -2.79 5.25
C LEU A 203 -9.18 -2.21 4.70
N LYS A 204 -9.36 -2.25 3.38
CA LYS A 204 -10.59 -1.80 2.74
C LYS A 204 -11.59 -2.95 2.61
N THR A 205 -12.88 -2.63 2.61
CA THR A 205 -13.91 -3.64 2.32
C THR A 205 -13.60 -4.35 1.00
N PRO A 206 -13.78 -5.67 0.90
CA PRO A 206 -14.45 -6.60 1.82
C PRO A 206 -13.56 -7.15 2.95
N PHE A 207 -12.33 -6.67 3.12
CA PHE A 207 -11.30 -7.22 4.01
C PHE A 207 -11.00 -6.32 5.22
N ASP A 208 -11.94 -5.50 5.65
CA ASP A 208 -11.85 -4.63 6.83
C ASP A 208 -12.12 -5.36 8.16
N ILE A 209 -11.70 -6.64 8.25
CA ILE A 209 -11.98 -7.55 9.36
C ILE A 209 -11.36 -7.10 10.69
N PRO A 210 -10.12 -6.56 10.73
CA PRO A 210 -9.49 -6.09 11.96
C PRO A 210 -10.19 -4.86 12.56
N GLU A 211 -10.83 -4.04 11.72
CA GLU A 211 -11.49 -2.79 12.09
C GLU A 211 -13.03 -2.90 12.02
N ALA A 212 -13.57 -4.11 12.11
CA ALA A 212 -15.01 -4.37 11.98
C ALA A 212 -15.84 -3.60 13.02
N GLU A 213 -16.29 -2.39 12.70
CA GLU A 213 -17.00 -1.49 13.63
C GLU A 213 -18.21 -2.15 14.30
N THR A 214 -18.93 -2.98 13.56
CA THR A 214 -20.15 -3.66 14.07
C THR A 214 -19.84 -4.83 15.01
N GLU A 215 -18.61 -5.36 15.02
CA GLU A 215 -18.23 -6.53 15.82
C GLU A 215 -17.28 -6.17 16.98
N ILE A 216 -16.26 -5.35 16.74
CA ILE A 216 -15.17 -5.05 17.65
C ILE A 216 -14.82 -3.56 17.74
N VAL A 217 -15.80 -2.69 17.49
CA VAL A 217 -15.66 -1.22 17.49
C VAL A 217 -14.66 -0.74 16.43
N SER A 218 -13.41 -0.50 16.80
CA SER A 218 -12.33 -0.16 15.85
C SER A 218 -11.12 -1.08 16.01
N GLY A 219 -11.31 -2.25 16.63
CA GLY A 219 -10.28 -3.25 16.82
C GLY A 219 -8.99 -2.71 17.45
N PRO A 220 -7.82 -2.83 16.76
CA PRO A 220 -6.53 -2.38 17.30
C PRO A 220 -6.47 -0.88 17.57
N LEU A 221 -7.28 -0.07 16.87
CA LEU A 221 -7.31 1.39 16.99
C LEU A 221 -8.24 1.90 18.09
N THR A 222 -9.00 1.05 18.77
CA THR A 222 -10.06 1.45 19.72
C THR A 222 -9.54 2.37 20.82
N GLU A 223 -8.35 2.12 21.34
CA GLU A 223 -7.74 2.89 22.43
C GLU A 223 -6.84 4.05 21.94
N TYR A 224 -6.59 4.12 20.64
CA TYR A 224 -5.80 5.21 20.07
C TYR A 224 -6.64 6.49 19.91
N ALA A 225 -6.12 7.61 20.42
CA ALA A 225 -6.74 8.92 20.32
C ALA A 225 -5.71 9.99 19.92
N GLY A 226 -6.19 11.16 19.54
CA GLY A 226 -5.34 12.33 19.29
C GLY A 226 -4.23 12.11 18.25
N PRO A 227 -3.00 12.60 18.53
CA PRO A 227 -1.89 12.56 17.58
C PRO A 227 -1.48 11.15 17.16
N LYS A 228 -1.52 10.16 18.06
CA LYS A 228 -1.15 8.77 17.75
C LYS A 228 -2.09 8.15 16.71
N LEU A 229 -3.39 8.40 16.85
CA LEU A 229 -4.38 7.98 15.86
C LEU A 229 -4.20 8.73 14.53
N ALA A 230 -3.83 10.02 14.58
CA ALA A 230 -3.55 10.79 13.37
C ALA A 230 -2.38 10.19 12.58
N VAL A 231 -1.30 9.78 13.26
CA VAL A 231 -0.14 9.15 12.63
C VAL A 231 -0.52 7.82 11.97
N PHE A 232 -1.29 6.93 12.63
CA PHE A 232 -1.76 5.69 12.02
C PHE A 232 -2.65 5.96 10.79
N LYS A 233 -3.61 6.88 10.89
CA LYS A 233 -4.47 7.22 9.75
C LYS A 233 -3.68 7.81 8.58
N THR A 234 -2.68 8.64 8.86
CA THR A 234 -1.77 9.16 7.83
C THR A 234 -0.97 8.02 7.19
N THR A 235 -0.49 7.06 7.99
CA THR A 235 0.20 5.87 7.49
C THR A 235 -0.65 5.09 6.51
N PHE A 236 -1.90 4.79 6.84
CA PHE A 236 -2.82 4.07 5.93
C PHE A 236 -3.10 4.85 4.65
N ASN A 237 -3.21 6.18 4.74
CA ASN A 237 -3.41 7.01 3.56
C ASN A 237 -2.18 7.02 2.64
N VAL A 238 -0.98 7.04 3.21
CA VAL A 238 0.28 6.91 2.44
C VAL A 238 0.42 5.50 1.86
N GLU A 239 -0.04 4.47 2.57
CA GLU A 239 -0.01 3.08 2.10
C GLU A 239 -0.84 2.87 0.83
N ILE A 240 -1.96 3.58 0.68
CA ILE A 240 -2.76 3.59 -0.56
C ILE A 240 -1.90 4.08 -1.74
N LEU A 241 -1.18 5.19 -1.56
CA LEU A 241 -0.30 5.74 -2.58
C LEU A 241 0.86 4.78 -2.87
N ALA A 242 1.53 4.27 -1.82
CA ALA A 242 2.70 3.41 -1.94
C ALA A 242 2.37 2.09 -2.67
N LEU A 243 1.25 1.46 -2.34
CA LEU A 243 0.82 0.22 -2.98
C LEU A 243 0.41 0.46 -4.44
N SER A 244 -0.31 1.56 -4.72
CA SER A 244 -0.66 1.94 -6.09
C SER A 244 0.58 2.27 -6.93
N ALA A 245 1.57 2.92 -6.33
CA ALA A 245 2.85 3.23 -6.96
C ALA A 245 3.67 1.97 -7.25
N LEU A 246 3.72 1.03 -6.30
CA LEU A 246 4.39 -0.27 -6.49
C LEU A 246 3.74 -1.07 -7.62
N LEU A 247 2.41 -1.19 -7.64
CA LEU A 247 1.69 -1.88 -8.72
C LEU A 247 1.94 -1.22 -10.09
N SER A 248 1.98 0.12 -10.13
CA SER A 248 2.34 0.87 -11.35
C SER A 248 3.77 0.57 -11.80
N ALA A 249 4.73 0.51 -10.89
CA ALA A 249 6.13 0.20 -11.20
C ALA A 249 6.30 -1.24 -11.69
N LEU A 250 5.62 -2.21 -11.08
CA LEU A 250 5.75 -3.63 -11.43
C LEU A 250 5.06 -4.00 -12.75
N PHE A 251 3.92 -3.40 -13.09
CA PHE A 251 3.10 -3.86 -14.23
C PHE A 251 2.87 -2.82 -15.32
N LEU A 252 2.96 -1.52 -15.03
CA LEU A 252 2.62 -0.44 -15.94
C LEU A 252 3.82 0.45 -16.33
N GLY A 253 5.05 0.05 -15.95
CA GLY A 253 6.27 0.80 -16.27
C GLY A 253 6.45 2.10 -15.49
N GLY A 254 5.85 2.23 -14.29
CA GLY A 254 6.10 3.37 -13.39
C GLY A 254 6.00 4.76 -14.05
N PRO A 255 6.96 5.66 -13.78
CA PRO A 255 6.98 7.03 -14.29
C PRO A 255 7.49 7.15 -15.74
N GLN A 256 7.23 6.16 -16.59
CA GLN A 256 7.61 6.19 -18.00
C GLN A 256 6.90 7.34 -18.72
N SER A 257 7.64 8.14 -19.50
CA SER A 257 7.05 9.11 -20.42
C SER A 257 6.34 8.40 -21.55
N ILE A 258 5.09 8.78 -21.82
CA ILE A 258 4.26 8.18 -22.88
C ILE A 258 4.15 9.19 -24.01
N THR A 259 4.54 8.81 -25.23
CA THR A 259 4.34 9.62 -26.42
C THR A 259 3.07 9.15 -27.15
N VAL A 260 2.07 10.03 -27.21
CA VAL A 260 0.82 9.77 -27.93
C VAL A 260 0.72 10.79 -29.06
N GLN A 261 0.72 10.34 -30.30
CA GLN A 261 0.56 11.17 -31.49
C GLN A 261 1.49 12.42 -31.55
N GLY A 262 2.74 12.28 -31.08
CA GLY A 262 3.72 13.38 -31.09
C GLY A 262 3.68 14.28 -29.85
N PHE A 263 2.74 14.07 -28.93
CA PHE A 263 2.71 14.76 -27.63
C PHE A 263 3.36 13.88 -26.55
N SER A 264 4.41 14.38 -25.91
CA SER A 264 5.10 13.66 -24.83
C SER A 264 4.49 14.01 -23.46
N ILE A 265 3.89 13.04 -22.81
CA ILE A 265 3.39 13.17 -21.44
C ILE A 265 4.59 13.01 -20.48
N PRO A 266 4.88 13.98 -19.59
CA PRO A 266 5.96 13.86 -18.62
C PRO A 266 5.78 12.63 -17.71
N GLY A 267 6.89 12.00 -17.30
CA GLY A 267 6.87 10.78 -16.49
C GLY A 267 6.07 10.91 -15.19
N ILE A 268 6.16 12.04 -14.50
CA ILE A 268 5.39 12.30 -13.28
C ILE A 268 3.87 12.33 -13.53
N VAL A 269 3.42 12.88 -14.64
CA VAL A 269 1.98 12.90 -14.99
C VAL A 269 1.50 11.49 -15.34
N SER A 270 2.31 10.73 -16.09
CA SER A 270 2.06 9.32 -16.40
C SER A 270 1.96 8.48 -15.11
N PHE A 271 2.85 8.72 -14.14
CA PHE A 271 2.81 8.08 -12.82
C PHE A 271 1.46 8.32 -12.13
N PHE A 272 1.01 9.58 -12.02
CA PHE A 272 -0.27 9.89 -11.37
C PHE A 272 -1.46 9.28 -12.10
N ILE A 273 -1.49 9.29 -13.43
CA ILE A 273 -2.57 8.68 -14.20
C ILE A 273 -2.67 7.17 -13.89
N LYS A 274 -1.53 6.47 -13.92
CA LYS A 274 -1.49 5.02 -13.66
C LYS A 274 -1.87 4.68 -12.22
N THR A 275 -1.34 5.40 -11.25
CA THR A 275 -1.61 5.16 -9.83
C THR A 275 -3.06 5.50 -9.45
N ILE A 276 -3.65 6.56 -10.03
CA ILE A 276 -5.08 6.87 -9.87
C ILE A 276 -5.95 5.80 -10.54
N ALA A 277 -5.57 5.28 -11.70
CA ALA A 277 -6.29 4.19 -12.34
C ALA A 277 -6.33 2.93 -11.46
N ILE A 278 -5.20 2.57 -10.83
CA ILE A 278 -5.13 1.46 -9.86
C ILE A 278 -6.01 1.75 -8.64
N LEU A 279 -5.97 2.97 -8.11
CA LEU A 279 -6.83 3.39 -7.01
C LEU A 279 -8.31 3.22 -7.35
N ILE A 280 -8.73 3.64 -8.56
CA ILE A 280 -10.12 3.48 -9.04
C ILE A 280 -10.50 2.00 -9.06
N LEU A 281 -9.63 1.10 -9.54
CA LEU A 281 -9.89 -0.33 -9.56
C LEU A 281 -10.06 -0.91 -8.14
N VAL A 282 -9.21 -0.51 -7.19
CA VAL A 282 -9.33 -0.91 -5.79
C VAL A 282 -10.63 -0.39 -5.18
N THR A 283 -11.01 0.88 -5.46
CA THR A 283 -12.27 1.47 -5.00
C THR A 283 -13.49 0.76 -5.61
N LEU A 284 -13.42 0.34 -6.88
CA LEU A 284 -14.44 -0.46 -7.54
C LEU A 284 -14.67 -1.79 -6.80
N ILE A 285 -13.60 -2.52 -6.52
CA ILE A 285 -13.68 -3.78 -5.75
C ILE A 285 -14.36 -3.52 -4.41
N ARG A 286 -13.95 -2.47 -3.69
CA ARG A 286 -14.52 -2.06 -2.42
C ARG A 286 -16.03 -1.77 -2.50
N CYS A 287 -16.49 -1.14 -3.56
CA CYS A 287 -17.89 -0.73 -3.69
C CYS A 287 -18.83 -1.86 -4.14
N ILE A 288 -18.30 -2.83 -4.91
CA ILE A 288 -19.10 -3.93 -5.47
C ILE A 288 -19.25 -5.08 -4.46
N THR A 289 -18.25 -5.27 -3.58
CA THR A 289 -18.18 -6.44 -2.71
C THR A 289 -18.76 -6.18 -1.33
N ALA A 290 -19.46 -7.19 -0.78
CA ALA A 290 -19.89 -7.20 0.62
C ALA A 290 -18.75 -7.69 1.52
N ARG A 291 -18.77 -7.29 2.81
CA ARG A 291 -17.79 -7.73 3.81
C ARG A 291 -17.69 -9.25 3.92
N LEU A 292 -16.49 -9.77 3.95
CA LEU A 292 -16.21 -11.19 4.13
C LEU A 292 -15.88 -11.51 5.61
N LYS A 293 -16.27 -12.74 6.02
CA LYS A 293 -15.84 -13.29 7.31
C LYS A 293 -14.40 -13.80 7.22
N ILE A 294 -13.69 -13.88 8.34
CA ILE A 294 -12.28 -14.29 8.41
C ILE A 294 -12.00 -15.62 7.67
N HIS A 295 -12.87 -16.63 7.82
CA HIS A 295 -12.73 -17.91 7.11
C HIS A 295 -12.90 -17.79 5.60
N GLN A 296 -13.79 -16.90 5.15
CA GLN A 296 -14.02 -16.64 3.73
C GLN A 296 -12.82 -15.92 3.12
N THR A 297 -12.25 -14.96 3.85
CA THR A 297 -11.04 -14.23 3.44
C THR A 297 -9.85 -15.17 3.29
N LEU A 298 -9.64 -16.06 4.27
CA LEU A 298 -8.59 -17.05 4.23
C LEU A 298 -8.73 -17.97 3.01
N LYS A 299 -9.94 -18.51 2.78
CA LYS A 299 -10.24 -19.34 1.61
C LYS A 299 -10.05 -18.56 0.30
N PHE A 300 -10.45 -17.29 0.25
CA PHE A 300 -10.32 -16.44 -0.93
C PHE A 300 -8.86 -16.21 -1.30
N TYR A 301 -7.99 -15.88 -0.35
CA TYR A 301 -6.59 -15.64 -0.67
C TYR A 301 -5.80 -16.92 -0.96
N TRP A 302 -6.07 -17.99 -0.23
CA TRP A 302 -5.32 -19.25 -0.38
C TRP A 302 -5.76 -20.09 -1.58
N ILE A 303 -7.02 -20.02 -2.01
CA ILE A 303 -7.49 -20.82 -3.13
C ILE A 303 -7.44 -20.00 -4.43
N PRO A 304 -8.35 -19.06 -4.75
CA PRO A 304 -8.33 -18.42 -6.06
C PRO A 304 -7.13 -17.48 -6.26
N VAL A 305 -6.76 -16.65 -5.27
CA VAL A 305 -5.71 -15.64 -5.49
C VAL A 305 -4.32 -16.28 -5.53
N ALA A 306 -4.01 -17.19 -4.60
CA ALA A 306 -2.73 -17.91 -4.61
C ALA A 306 -2.59 -18.79 -5.86
N THR A 307 -3.67 -19.46 -6.31
CA THR A 307 -3.60 -20.24 -7.55
C THR A 307 -3.32 -19.38 -8.78
N LEU A 308 -3.92 -18.20 -8.89
CA LEU A 308 -3.61 -17.25 -9.97
C LEU A 308 -2.13 -16.84 -9.96
N ALA A 309 -1.57 -16.52 -8.78
CA ALA A 309 -0.17 -16.16 -8.65
C ALA A 309 0.77 -17.33 -9.00
N ILE A 310 0.47 -18.53 -8.52
CA ILE A 310 1.25 -19.75 -8.80
C ILE A 310 1.17 -20.14 -10.28
N LEU A 311 0.00 -20.10 -10.89
CA LEU A 311 -0.14 -20.41 -12.32
C LEU A 311 0.69 -19.46 -13.18
N ASN A 312 0.75 -18.18 -12.84
CA ASN A 312 1.59 -17.25 -13.56
C ASN A 312 3.08 -17.50 -13.32
N LEU A 313 3.47 -17.85 -12.08
CA LEU A 313 4.85 -18.23 -11.78
C LEU A 313 5.29 -19.46 -12.59
N VAL A 314 4.44 -20.50 -12.62
CA VAL A 314 4.70 -21.71 -13.41
C VAL A 314 4.81 -21.37 -14.90
N TRP A 315 3.91 -20.53 -15.42
CA TRP A 315 3.97 -20.05 -16.81
C TRP A 315 5.29 -19.34 -17.15
N VAL A 316 5.86 -18.63 -16.19
CA VAL A 316 7.14 -17.92 -16.37
C VAL A 316 8.32 -18.90 -16.32
N VAL A 317 8.26 -19.94 -15.48
CA VAL A 317 9.38 -20.89 -15.29
C VAL A 317 9.47 -21.94 -16.41
N ILE A 318 8.37 -22.30 -17.05
CA ILE A 318 8.30 -23.22 -18.19
C ILE A 318 8.54 -22.50 -19.49
#